data_086327c6d1c4b36f265d3ca5e6db450e
#
_entry.id   086327c6d1c4b36f265d3ca5e6db450e
#
_cell.length_a   1.000
_cell.length_b   1.000
_cell.length_c   1.000
_cell.angle_alpha   90.00
_cell.angle_beta   90.00
_cell.angle_gamma   90.00
#
_symmetry.space_group_name_H-M   'P 1'
#
loop_
_entity.id
_entity.type
_entity.pdbx_description
1 polymer ?
#
loop_
_entity_poly.entity_id
_entity_poly.type
_entity_poly.pdbx_seq_one_letter_code
_entity_poly.pdbx_strand_id
1 'polypeptide(L)'
;GVEPVWASEIEPFAIRVTTKRLSEMQHYGDVSALNGAEVEPVDIITFGSPCFPEGTLVLTDKGYLEIESIRPGMKVLTHQGRWRRVTAAGSKIGATVILKGNHYGLECTPNHPIYSARMKRYYPQLGNGKRGNIRFVSQEKEWTAAKDMDGRLWAVPNSFEPLRIPRPCHDGNRQLKEMPPFNEDFFYLVGRWIGDGWVQDGQRCGRPEGQCNGRIVICAGYEKEERLKEAVELITDHYCVERCRTAVKYALNSLLLCEWLKENFGKYAHGKKIPAWAFSMPESWRRAMLQGVLDSDGHQCSETRFRITTVSRHLVHGLRLLGESLGYSTTVYHAEMPDICVIEGRTVNQRDQYCVQLVIPSKRSRLTDGPHSWYRVRRVIPTRQTKLVYNLTVEEDNSYVAEGIVVHNCQDLSIAGKRSGLDGSRSGLFFE
;
A
#
# COMPACT_ATOMS: atom_id res chain seq x y z
N GLY A 1 4.47 21.46 38.89
CA GLY A 1 4.06 21.83 37.53
C GLY A 1 5.20 21.58 36.57
N VAL A 2 4.92 21.51 35.29
CA VAL A 2 5.95 21.42 34.24
C VAL A 2 6.36 22.83 33.86
N GLU A 3 7.67 23.14 33.91
CA GLU A 3 8.24 24.41 33.50
C GLU A 3 8.83 24.26 32.07
N PRO A 4 8.34 25.01 31.08
CA PRO A 4 8.87 24.96 29.72
C PRO A 4 10.20 25.72 29.65
N VAL A 5 11.29 25.01 29.33
CA VAL A 5 12.66 25.54 29.29
C VAL A 5 13.00 26.08 27.91
N TRP A 6 12.74 25.27 26.85
CA TRP A 6 13.03 25.68 25.48
C TRP A 6 12.07 25.06 24.47
N ALA A 7 12.00 25.67 23.30
CA ALA A 7 11.28 25.15 22.14
C ALA A 7 12.09 25.30 20.84
N SER A 8 11.90 24.39 19.92
CA SER A 8 12.34 24.49 18.52
C SER A 8 11.11 24.62 17.65
N GLU A 9 10.98 25.74 16.96
CA GLU A 9 9.82 26.09 16.13
C GLU A 9 10.25 27.08 15.04
N ILE A 10 9.76 26.91 13.81
CA ILE A 10 10.04 27.80 12.69
C ILE A 10 8.84 28.65 12.27
N GLU A 11 7.63 28.28 12.74
CA GLU A 11 6.42 28.99 12.37
C GLU A 11 6.31 30.32 13.14
N PRO A 12 6.37 31.48 12.47
CA PRO A 12 6.42 32.78 13.15
C PRO A 12 5.22 33.08 14.05
N PHE A 13 4.05 32.51 13.72
CA PHE A 13 2.87 32.70 14.55
C PHE A 13 2.98 31.93 15.88
N ALA A 14 3.39 30.67 15.81
CA ALA A 14 3.60 29.82 16.99
C ALA A 14 4.68 30.42 17.92
N ILE A 15 5.81 30.86 17.35
CA ILE A 15 6.88 31.57 18.10
C ILE A 15 6.33 32.80 18.82
N ARG A 16 5.58 33.66 18.15
CA ARG A 16 4.99 34.84 18.78
C ARG A 16 4.04 34.52 19.95
N VAL A 17 3.23 33.46 19.79
CA VAL A 17 2.29 33.04 20.85
C VAL A 17 3.04 32.50 22.06
N THR A 18 4.03 31.65 21.87
CA THR A 18 4.82 31.06 22.96
C THR A 18 5.70 32.11 23.64
N THR A 19 6.38 32.96 22.89
CA THR A 19 7.17 34.07 23.44
C THR A 19 6.32 35.02 24.31
N LYS A 20 5.07 35.27 23.92
CA LYS A 20 4.15 36.13 24.71
C LYS A 20 3.65 35.45 25.98
N ARG A 21 3.47 34.14 25.98
CA ARG A 21 2.90 33.37 27.11
C ARG A 21 3.95 32.82 28.06
N LEU A 22 5.14 32.54 27.54
CA LEU A 22 6.25 31.85 28.18
C LEU A 22 7.53 32.64 27.88
N SER A 23 7.64 33.85 28.51
CA SER A 23 8.70 34.84 28.21
C SER A 23 10.11 34.32 28.50
N GLU A 24 10.25 33.38 29.43
CA GLU A 24 11.52 32.80 29.85
C GLU A 24 11.98 31.62 28.97
N MET A 25 11.08 31.12 28.10
CA MET A 25 11.38 29.96 27.25
C MET A 25 12.28 30.36 26.07
N GLN A 26 13.40 29.65 25.90
CA GLN A 26 14.34 29.88 24.80
C GLN A 26 13.84 29.23 23.49
N HIS A 27 13.92 29.97 22.37
CA HIS A 27 13.60 29.46 21.04
C HIS A 27 14.86 29.18 20.22
N TYR A 28 15.00 27.92 19.75
CA TYR A 28 16.16 27.47 18.95
C TYR A 28 15.89 27.43 17.44
N GLY A 29 14.74 27.85 16.96
CA GLY A 29 14.41 27.84 15.52
C GLY A 29 14.22 26.46 14.97
N ASP A 30 14.89 26.14 13.85
CA ASP A 30 14.73 24.85 13.15
C ASP A 30 15.36 23.70 13.95
N VAL A 31 14.54 22.71 14.30
CA VAL A 31 14.99 21.50 15.00
C VAL A 31 16.07 20.73 14.24
N SER A 32 16.09 20.82 12.90
CA SER A 32 17.09 20.16 12.07
C SER A 32 18.51 20.75 12.25
N ALA A 33 18.60 22.00 12.68
CA ALA A 33 19.84 22.69 12.98
C ALA A 33 20.27 22.57 14.45
N LEU A 34 19.42 21.97 15.30
CA LEU A 34 19.62 21.91 16.73
C LEU A 34 20.66 20.87 17.13
N ASN A 35 21.70 21.30 17.83
CA ASN A 35 22.68 20.39 18.42
C ASN A 35 22.24 20.04 19.85
N GLY A 36 21.83 18.79 20.09
CA GLY A 36 21.35 18.35 21.38
C GLY A 36 22.39 18.44 22.53
N ALA A 37 23.67 18.63 22.21
CA ALA A 37 24.73 18.87 23.23
C ALA A 37 24.82 20.34 23.68
N GLU A 38 24.17 21.25 22.93
CA GLU A 38 24.21 22.70 23.18
C GLU A 38 22.91 23.22 23.79
N VAL A 39 21.89 22.38 23.91
CA VAL A 39 20.62 22.77 24.54
C VAL A 39 20.59 22.39 26.03
N GLU A 40 19.84 23.15 26.79
CA GLU A 40 19.67 22.86 28.22
C GLU A 40 19.01 21.50 28.44
N PRO A 41 19.57 20.63 29.32
CA PRO A 41 18.97 19.34 29.66
C PRO A 41 17.57 19.52 30.26
N VAL A 42 16.63 18.64 29.86
CA VAL A 42 15.23 18.67 30.34
C VAL A 42 14.77 17.26 30.69
N ASP A 43 13.85 17.15 31.64
CA ASP A 43 13.27 15.86 32.06
C ASP A 43 12.24 15.35 31.06
N ILE A 44 11.55 16.25 30.34
CA ILE A 44 10.48 15.90 29.38
C ILE A 44 10.69 16.66 28.09
N ILE A 45 10.68 15.95 26.96
CA ILE A 45 10.64 16.53 25.62
C ILE A 45 9.30 16.16 24.98
N THR A 46 8.54 17.18 24.54
CA THR A 46 7.30 16.97 23.77
C THR A 46 7.50 17.44 22.35
N PHE A 47 7.01 16.69 21.39
CA PHE A 47 7.12 17.06 19.97
C PHE A 47 5.89 16.61 19.17
N GLY A 48 5.61 17.37 18.11
CA GLY A 48 4.49 17.14 17.21
C GLY A 48 4.87 16.37 15.98
N SER A 49 5.29 15.08 16.09
CA SER A 49 5.60 14.30 14.90
C SER A 49 4.36 13.94 14.09
N PRO A 50 4.43 13.95 12.73
CA PRO A 50 3.35 13.49 11.87
C PRO A 50 3.23 11.96 11.94
N CYS A 51 2.00 11.44 12.13
CA CYS A 51 1.76 10.01 12.38
C CYS A 51 0.50 9.50 11.70
N PHE A 52 0.35 8.16 11.68
CA PHE A 52 -0.82 7.42 11.20
C PHE A 52 -1.43 6.55 12.30
N PRO A 53 -2.75 6.32 12.31
CA PRO A 53 -3.39 5.38 13.24
C PRO A 53 -2.94 3.93 12.97
N GLU A 54 -3.12 3.11 14.00
CA GLU A 54 -2.95 1.66 13.94
C GLU A 54 -3.71 1.07 12.75
N GLY A 55 -3.15 0.00 12.15
CA GLY A 55 -3.71 -0.66 10.99
C GLY A 55 -3.45 0.07 9.66
N THR A 56 -2.79 1.24 9.63
CA THR A 56 -2.45 1.90 8.38
C THR A 56 -1.46 1.05 7.58
N LEU A 57 -1.80 0.72 6.33
CA LEU A 57 -0.97 -0.13 5.47
C LEU A 57 0.18 0.65 4.85
N VAL A 58 1.42 0.25 5.12
CA VAL A 58 2.64 0.82 4.53
C VAL A 58 3.25 -0.16 3.53
N LEU A 59 3.66 0.34 2.38
CA LEU A 59 4.26 -0.48 1.33
C LEU A 59 5.73 -0.75 1.61
N THR A 60 6.03 -2.02 1.93
CA THR A 60 7.37 -2.54 2.15
C THR A 60 7.85 -3.37 0.95
N ASP A 61 9.13 -3.72 0.90
CA ASP A 61 9.71 -4.63 -0.11
C ASP A 61 9.12 -6.06 -0.06
N LYS A 62 8.38 -6.40 1.00
CA LYS A 62 7.63 -7.66 1.15
C LYS A 62 6.13 -7.53 0.83
N GLY A 63 5.67 -6.35 0.42
CA GLY A 63 4.27 -6.01 0.23
C GLY A 63 3.75 -5.09 1.35
N TYR A 64 2.44 -4.90 1.41
CA TYR A 64 1.83 -4.08 2.45
C TYR A 64 1.89 -4.74 3.82
N LEU A 65 2.26 -3.96 4.84
CA LEU A 65 2.24 -4.33 6.26
C LEU A 65 1.58 -3.20 7.06
N GLU A 66 0.93 -3.54 8.17
CA GLU A 66 0.43 -2.55 9.13
C GLU A 66 1.60 -1.78 9.75
N ILE A 67 1.43 -0.46 9.92
CA ILE A 67 2.47 0.46 10.37
C ILE A 67 3.06 0.07 11.74
N GLU A 68 2.24 -0.42 12.64
CA GLU A 68 2.64 -0.89 13.97
C GLU A 68 3.51 -2.15 13.95
N SER A 69 3.51 -2.89 12.83
CA SER A 69 4.34 -4.08 12.64
C SER A 69 5.71 -3.77 12.02
N ILE A 70 5.94 -2.55 11.55
CA ILE A 70 7.18 -2.16 10.90
C ILE A 70 8.28 -1.93 11.94
N ARG A 71 9.48 -2.44 11.65
CA ARG A 71 10.65 -2.35 12.53
C ARG A 71 11.84 -1.73 11.79
N PRO A 72 12.78 -1.12 12.53
CA PRO A 72 14.06 -0.68 11.97
C PRO A 72 14.76 -1.80 11.18
N GLY A 73 15.35 -1.45 10.05
CA GLY A 73 15.99 -2.39 9.11
C GLY A 73 15.08 -2.89 7.99
N MET A 74 13.74 -2.84 8.12
CA MET A 74 12.80 -3.11 7.02
C MET A 74 12.91 -2.01 5.96
N LYS A 75 12.54 -2.33 4.72
CA LYS A 75 12.56 -1.37 3.60
C LYS A 75 11.14 -0.97 3.21
N VAL A 76 10.96 0.32 2.93
CA VAL A 76 9.71 0.91 2.44
C VAL A 76 9.92 1.62 1.11
N LEU A 77 8.86 1.72 0.30
CA LEU A 77 8.91 2.48 -0.94
C LEU A 77 8.83 3.97 -0.65
N THR A 78 9.72 4.76 -1.27
CA THR A 78 9.78 6.22 -1.09
C THR A 78 9.12 6.98 -2.25
N HIS A 79 9.01 8.32 -2.12
CA HIS A 79 8.49 9.21 -3.17
C HIS A 79 9.30 9.16 -4.48
N GLN A 80 10.55 8.68 -4.43
CA GLN A 80 11.39 8.51 -5.62
C GLN A 80 11.23 7.15 -6.30
N GLY A 81 10.31 6.30 -5.80
CA GLY A 81 10.12 4.95 -6.32
C GLY A 81 11.23 3.97 -5.91
N ARG A 82 12.03 4.31 -4.89
CA ARG A 82 13.17 3.53 -4.39
C ARG A 82 12.84 2.87 -3.06
N TRP A 83 13.48 1.72 -2.78
CA TRP A 83 13.36 1.03 -1.49
C TRP A 83 14.43 1.53 -0.53
N ARG A 84 14.01 2.11 0.59
CA ARG A 84 14.91 2.66 1.62
C ARG A 84 14.60 2.06 2.98
N ARG A 85 15.63 1.98 3.84
CA ARG A 85 15.51 1.37 5.16
C ARG A 85 14.75 2.31 6.12
N VAL A 86 13.93 1.69 6.95
CA VAL A 86 13.41 2.32 8.15
C VAL A 86 14.52 2.35 9.18
N THR A 87 14.85 3.51 9.69
CA THR A 87 15.90 3.71 10.72
C THR A 87 15.33 3.75 12.12
N ALA A 88 14.10 4.24 12.27
CA ALA A 88 13.37 4.27 13.54
C ALA A 88 11.86 4.13 13.31
N ALA A 89 11.16 3.63 14.33
CA ALA A 89 9.71 3.58 14.41
C ALA A 89 9.29 4.01 15.82
N GLY A 90 8.20 4.77 15.94
CA GLY A 90 7.70 5.25 17.22
C GLY A 90 6.20 5.43 17.20
N SER A 91 5.60 5.61 18.39
CA SER A 91 4.17 5.82 18.55
C SER A 91 3.88 6.89 19.61
N LYS A 92 2.69 7.51 19.51
CA LYS A 92 2.18 8.47 20.49
C LYS A 92 0.66 8.55 20.41
N ILE A 93 0.02 9.23 21.33
CA ILE A 93 -1.39 9.58 21.24
C ILE A 93 -1.53 10.90 20.47
N GLY A 94 -2.41 10.97 19.49
CA GLY A 94 -2.61 12.17 18.67
C GLY A 94 -4.02 12.28 18.08
N ALA A 95 -4.45 13.51 17.81
CA ALA A 95 -5.67 13.79 17.05
C ALA A 95 -5.43 13.48 15.56
N THR A 96 -6.49 13.12 14.85
CA THR A 96 -6.41 12.74 13.44
C THR A 96 -7.38 13.53 12.56
N VAL A 97 -7.09 13.55 11.27
CA VAL A 97 -7.96 14.03 10.18
C VAL A 97 -8.05 12.96 9.10
N ILE A 98 -9.15 12.95 8.38
CA ILE A 98 -9.34 12.07 7.22
C ILE A 98 -9.26 12.92 5.95
N LEU A 99 -8.31 12.63 5.09
CA LEU A 99 -8.25 13.17 3.74
C LEU A 99 -9.14 12.33 2.84
N LYS A 100 -10.28 12.85 2.42
CA LYS A 100 -11.21 12.16 1.51
C LYS A 100 -10.85 12.44 0.05
N GLY A 101 -10.56 11.40 -0.72
CA GLY A 101 -10.57 11.41 -2.17
C GLY A 101 -11.98 11.27 -2.72
N ASN A 102 -12.16 10.66 -3.89
CA ASN A 102 -13.49 10.40 -4.43
C ASN A 102 -14.28 9.39 -3.57
N HIS A 103 -13.64 8.29 -3.14
CA HIS A 103 -14.31 7.20 -2.42
C HIS A 103 -13.45 6.61 -1.30
N TYR A 104 -12.15 6.88 -1.33
CA TYR A 104 -11.19 6.41 -0.34
C TYR A 104 -10.65 7.58 0.48
N GLY A 105 -10.28 7.31 1.73
CA GLY A 105 -9.72 8.30 2.64
C GLY A 105 -8.45 7.79 3.30
N LEU A 106 -7.49 8.67 3.54
CA LEU A 106 -6.32 8.44 4.36
C LEU A 106 -6.49 9.15 5.69
N GLU A 107 -6.40 8.43 6.80
CA GLU A 107 -6.43 9.02 8.14
C GLU A 107 -5.00 9.22 8.63
N CYS A 108 -4.68 10.43 9.10
CA CYS A 108 -3.38 10.79 9.66
C CYS A 108 -3.50 11.97 10.63
N THR A 109 -2.41 12.33 11.28
CA THR A 109 -2.40 13.56 12.10
C THR A 109 -2.49 14.82 11.23
N PRO A 110 -3.08 15.94 11.72
CA PRO A 110 -3.33 17.15 10.92
C PRO A 110 -2.07 17.77 10.30
N ASN A 111 -0.95 17.64 10.95
CA ASN A 111 0.35 18.17 10.52
C ASN A 111 1.13 17.22 9.59
N HIS A 112 0.59 16.03 9.26
CA HIS A 112 1.31 15.04 8.44
C HIS A 112 1.57 15.59 7.03
N PRO A 113 2.83 15.68 6.58
CA PRO A 113 3.12 16.20 5.24
C PRO A 113 2.81 15.16 4.17
N ILE A 114 1.95 15.51 3.23
CA ILE A 114 1.55 14.71 2.08
C ILE A 114 2.27 15.25 0.84
N TYR A 115 2.82 14.38 0.00
CA TYR A 115 3.38 14.80 -1.27
C TYR A 115 2.27 15.27 -2.20
N SER A 116 2.23 16.56 -2.43
CA SER A 116 1.09 17.22 -3.05
C SER A 116 1.48 18.03 -4.29
N ALA A 117 0.48 18.35 -5.09
CA ALA A 117 0.59 19.30 -6.18
C ALA A 117 -0.68 20.15 -6.27
N ARG A 118 -0.54 21.35 -6.82
CA ARG A 118 -1.69 22.17 -7.21
C ARG A 118 -2.16 21.78 -8.60
N MET A 119 -3.46 21.85 -8.83
CA MET A 119 -4.08 21.57 -10.12
C MET A 119 -4.29 22.88 -10.88
N LYS A 120 -3.67 23.04 -12.03
CA LYS A 120 -3.94 24.14 -12.94
C LYS A 120 -4.75 23.69 -14.12
N ARG A 121 -5.75 24.49 -14.46
CA ARG A 121 -6.51 24.37 -15.70
C ARG A 121 -5.86 25.24 -16.78
N TYR A 122 -5.69 24.69 -17.96
CA TYR A 122 -5.27 25.49 -19.11
C TYR A 122 -6.00 25.04 -20.38
N TYR A 123 -6.11 25.95 -21.32
CA TYR A 123 -6.65 25.69 -22.64
C TYR A 123 -5.50 25.68 -23.63
N PRO A 124 -5.11 24.52 -24.23
CA PRO A 124 -4.07 24.49 -25.24
C PRO A 124 -4.49 25.38 -26.41
N GLN A 125 -3.58 26.21 -26.89
CA GLN A 125 -3.77 26.97 -28.12
C GLN A 125 -3.67 25.98 -29.30
N LEU A 126 -4.70 25.89 -30.09
CA LEU A 126 -4.70 25.17 -31.36
C LEU A 126 -4.27 26.16 -32.45
N GLY A 127 -3.63 25.67 -33.51
CA GLY A 127 -3.35 26.48 -34.71
C GLY A 127 -4.62 27.24 -35.14
N ASN A 128 -4.52 28.45 -35.67
CA ASN A 128 -5.59 29.36 -36.05
C ASN A 128 -6.29 30.10 -34.89
N GLY A 129 -5.64 30.29 -33.75
CA GLY A 129 -6.20 31.06 -32.63
C GLY A 129 -7.36 30.39 -31.87
N LYS A 130 -7.74 29.18 -32.23
CA LYS A 130 -8.75 28.41 -31.52
C LYS A 130 -8.21 27.84 -30.21
N ARG A 131 -9.02 27.92 -29.14
CA ARG A 131 -8.72 27.25 -27.86
C ARG A 131 -9.14 25.78 -27.95
N GLY A 132 -8.24 24.90 -27.57
CA GLY A 132 -8.53 23.48 -27.41
C GLY A 132 -9.35 23.20 -26.14
N ASN A 133 -9.76 21.95 -25.97
CA ASN A 133 -10.46 21.53 -24.77
C ASN A 133 -9.58 21.72 -23.53
N ILE A 134 -10.24 22.05 -22.40
CA ILE A 134 -9.60 22.22 -21.10
C ILE A 134 -8.72 21.01 -20.75
N ARG A 135 -7.51 21.29 -20.29
CA ARG A 135 -6.58 20.29 -19.75
C ARG A 135 -6.20 20.65 -18.32
N PHE A 136 -5.85 19.64 -17.56
CA PHE A 136 -5.39 19.78 -16.21
C PHE A 136 -3.92 19.34 -16.15
N VAL A 137 -3.11 20.07 -15.40
CA VAL A 137 -1.70 19.73 -15.11
C VAL A 137 -1.44 19.90 -13.62
N SER A 138 -0.56 19.07 -13.10
CA SER A 138 0.01 19.27 -11.77
C SER A 138 1.05 20.37 -11.85
N GLN A 139 1.06 21.24 -10.85
CA GLN A 139 2.07 22.31 -10.72
C GLN A 139 2.60 22.33 -9.29
N GLU A 140 3.84 22.80 -9.11
CA GLU A 140 4.45 23.05 -7.81
C GLU A 140 4.28 21.86 -6.86
N LYS A 141 5.15 20.88 -7.01
CA LYS A 141 5.20 19.72 -6.12
C LYS A 141 5.80 20.14 -4.79
N GLU A 142 5.06 19.93 -3.72
CA GLU A 142 5.47 20.33 -2.38
C GLU A 142 4.95 19.37 -1.30
N TRP A 143 5.56 19.39 -0.14
CA TRP A 143 5.04 18.72 1.04
C TRP A 143 4.02 19.63 1.72
N THR A 144 2.77 19.19 1.81
CA THR A 144 1.67 19.97 2.37
C THR A 144 1.09 19.26 3.58
N ALA A 145 0.90 19.96 4.68
CA ALA A 145 0.25 19.40 5.87
C ALA A 145 -1.15 18.87 5.54
N ALA A 146 -1.51 17.74 6.12
CA ALA A 146 -2.79 17.07 5.86
C ALA A 146 -4.00 17.99 6.03
N LYS A 147 -3.99 18.84 7.05
CA LYS A 147 -5.06 19.83 7.30
C LYS A 147 -5.27 20.82 6.14
N ASP A 148 -4.24 21.06 5.32
CA ASP A 148 -4.22 22.07 4.25
C ASP A 148 -4.38 21.42 2.85
N MET A 149 -4.73 20.14 2.80
CA MET A 149 -4.85 19.36 1.56
C MET A 149 -6.16 19.54 0.80
N ASP A 150 -7.10 20.31 1.31
CA ASP A 150 -8.40 20.49 0.65
C ASP A 150 -8.26 21.05 -0.77
N GLY A 151 -8.82 20.35 -1.74
CA GLY A 151 -8.75 20.71 -3.17
C GLY A 151 -7.42 20.46 -3.88
N ARG A 152 -6.35 20.08 -3.16
CA ARG A 152 -5.04 19.72 -3.72
C ARG A 152 -5.04 18.31 -4.32
N LEU A 153 -3.93 17.96 -4.94
CA LEU A 153 -3.66 16.62 -5.46
C LEU A 153 -2.69 15.90 -4.51
N TRP A 154 -2.90 14.62 -4.26
CA TRP A 154 -1.92 13.73 -3.65
C TRP A 154 -1.28 12.80 -4.67
N ALA A 155 -0.06 12.35 -4.41
CA ALA A 155 0.69 11.45 -5.26
C ALA A 155 0.44 9.99 -4.92
N VAL A 156 0.26 9.16 -5.96
CA VAL A 156 0.23 7.70 -5.91
C VAL A 156 1.37 7.18 -6.78
N PRO A 157 2.24 6.29 -6.29
CA PRO A 157 3.35 5.78 -7.09
C PRO A 157 2.86 4.93 -8.26
N ASN A 158 3.50 5.07 -9.41
CA ASN A 158 3.23 4.28 -10.62
C ASN A 158 4.50 3.67 -11.23
N SER A 159 5.65 3.89 -10.59
CA SER A 159 6.95 3.35 -10.97
C SER A 159 7.68 2.87 -9.71
N PHE A 160 8.38 1.76 -9.82
CA PHE A 160 8.95 1.03 -8.70
C PHE A 160 10.35 0.53 -9.04
N GLU A 161 11.29 0.72 -8.13
CA GLU A 161 12.61 0.12 -8.22
C GLU A 161 12.48 -1.41 -8.28
N PRO A 162 13.17 -2.10 -9.22
CA PRO A 162 13.05 -3.53 -9.38
C PRO A 162 13.44 -4.33 -8.15
N LEU A 163 12.61 -5.31 -7.80
CA LEU A 163 12.88 -6.34 -6.81
C LEU A 163 13.02 -7.70 -7.49
N ARG A 164 13.90 -8.53 -6.93
CA ARG A 164 14.05 -9.91 -7.42
C ARG A 164 12.82 -10.74 -7.07
N ILE A 165 12.30 -11.48 -8.04
CA ILE A 165 11.25 -12.47 -7.81
C ILE A 165 11.86 -13.63 -7.01
N PRO A 166 11.33 -13.95 -5.82
CA PRO A 166 11.83 -15.07 -5.04
C PRO A 166 11.61 -16.38 -5.79
N ARG A 167 12.64 -17.21 -5.85
CA ARG A 167 12.52 -18.60 -6.29
C ARG A 167 12.59 -19.48 -5.06
N PRO A 168 11.74 -20.51 -4.94
CA PRO A 168 11.84 -21.41 -3.81
C PRO A 168 13.20 -22.12 -3.83
N CYS A 169 13.81 -22.19 -2.66
CA CYS A 169 15.05 -22.97 -2.46
C CYS A 169 14.66 -24.39 -2.09
N HIS A 170 15.35 -25.38 -2.67
CA HIS A 170 15.20 -26.78 -2.35
C HIS A 170 15.99 -27.15 -1.09
N ASP A 171 15.33 -27.81 -0.14
CA ASP A 171 16.01 -28.71 0.81
C ASP A 171 16.18 -30.08 0.12
N GLY A 172 17.41 -30.47 -0.08
CA GLY A 172 17.92 -31.49 -0.99
C GLY A 172 17.40 -32.94 -0.88
N ASN A 173 16.19 -33.23 -0.38
CA ASN A 173 15.75 -34.60 -0.13
C ASN A 173 14.37 -35.00 -0.71
N ARG A 174 13.73 -34.19 -1.54
CA ARG A 174 12.51 -34.58 -2.25
C ARG A 174 12.64 -34.26 -3.72
N GLN A 175 12.33 -35.22 -4.60
CA GLN A 175 12.14 -34.98 -6.04
C GLN A 175 10.95 -34.01 -6.21
N LEU A 176 11.21 -32.74 -6.04
CA LEU A 176 10.25 -31.69 -6.34
C LEU A 176 10.34 -31.39 -7.83
N LYS A 177 9.21 -31.39 -8.48
CA LYS A 177 9.10 -30.88 -9.85
C LYS A 177 9.62 -29.44 -9.86
N GLU A 178 10.39 -29.09 -10.87
CA GLU A 178 10.90 -27.73 -11.04
C GLU A 178 9.74 -26.72 -11.08
N MET A 179 10.00 -25.51 -10.61
CA MET A 179 9.06 -24.41 -10.81
C MET A 179 8.86 -24.18 -12.31
N PRO A 180 7.63 -23.97 -12.76
CA PRO A 180 7.38 -23.56 -14.12
C PRO A 180 8.19 -22.33 -14.51
N PRO A 181 8.55 -22.16 -15.79
CA PRO A 181 9.22 -20.95 -16.24
C PRO A 181 8.31 -19.74 -16.01
N PHE A 182 8.91 -18.66 -15.49
CA PHE A 182 8.18 -17.40 -15.34
C PHE A 182 7.98 -16.77 -16.71
N ASN A 183 6.74 -16.72 -17.14
CA ASN A 183 6.28 -16.14 -18.39
C ASN A 183 4.85 -15.56 -18.22
N GLU A 184 4.26 -15.13 -19.30
CA GLU A 184 2.91 -14.54 -19.29
C GLU A 184 1.84 -15.55 -18.86
N ASP A 185 1.89 -16.80 -19.34
CA ASP A 185 0.91 -17.83 -19.00
C ASP A 185 0.99 -18.24 -17.54
N PHE A 186 2.22 -18.30 -16.99
CA PHE A 186 2.43 -18.54 -15.57
C PHE A 186 1.79 -17.41 -14.72
N PHE A 187 2.04 -16.15 -15.06
CA PHE A 187 1.47 -15.04 -14.30
C PHE A 187 -0.03 -14.85 -14.55
N TYR A 188 -0.54 -15.23 -15.70
CA TYR A 188 -1.98 -15.36 -15.91
C TYR A 188 -2.60 -16.38 -14.95
N LEU A 189 -2.00 -17.57 -14.84
CA LEU A 189 -2.44 -18.61 -13.90
C LEU A 189 -2.38 -18.13 -12.45
N VAL A 190 -1.31 -17.41 -12.08
CA VAL A 190 -1.19 -16.76 -10.75
C VAL A 190 -2.35 -15.79 -10.52
N GLY A 191 -2.70 -14.98 -11.51
CA GLY A 191 -3.84 -14.07 -11.44
C GLY A 191 -5.17 -14.81 -11.25
N ARG A 192 -5.39 -15.89 -11.99
CA ARG A 192 -6.55 -16.78 -11.82
C ARG A 192 -6.61 -17.37 -10.42
N TRP A 193 -5.46 -17.80 -9.89
CA TRP A 193 -5.38 -18.33 -8.53
C TRP A 193 -5.67 -17.25 -7.47
N ILE A 194 -5.25 -16.00 -7.67
CA ILE A 194 -5.56 -14.89 -6.76
C ILE A 194 -7.07 -14.69 -6.62
N GLY A 195 -7.84 -14.76 -7.70
CA GLY A 195 -9.30 -14.70 -7.65
C GLY A 195 -9.89 -16.02 -7.15
N ASP A 196 -10.06 -16.98 -8.06
CA ASP A 196 -10.83 -18.21 -7.87
C ASP A 196 -10.00 -19.42 -7.41
N GLY A 197 -8.79 -19.22 -6.90
CA GLY A 197 -7.90 -20.32 -6.51
C GLY A 197 -7.76 -20.47 -4.98
N TRP A 198 -7.44 -21.70 -4.56
CA TRP A 198 -7.06 -22.02 -3.20
C TRP A 198 -6.04 -23.14 -3.12
N VAL A 199 -5.44 -23.30 -1.96
CA VAL A 199 -4.56 -24.40 -1.62
C VAL A 199 -5.34 -25.40 -0.79
N GLN A 200 -5.30 -26.68 -1.18
CA GLN A 200 -5.91 -27.75 -0.41
C GLN A 200 -4.89 -28.28 0.61
N ASP A 201 -5.14 -28.01 1.89
CA ASP A 201 -4.34 -28.56 2.97
C ASP A 201 -4.61 -30.06 3.17
N GLY A 202 -3.56 -30.81 3.53
CA GLY A 202 -3.59 -32.26 3.65
C GLY A 202 -4.43 -32.83 4.79
N GLN A 203 -4.98 -32.00 5.68
CA GLN A 203 -5.83 -32.45 6.80
C GLN A 203 -7.08 -33.23 6.36
N ARG A 204 -7.58 -33.00 5.14
CA ARG A 204 -8.73 -33.75 4.61
C ARG A 204 -8.40 -35.17 4.14
N CYS A 205 -7.13 -35.56 4.08
CA CYS A 205 -6.68 -36.86 3.59
C CYS A 205 -6.24 -37.80 4.72
N GLY A 206 -6.51 -37.49 6.00
CA GLY A 206 -6.15 -38.34 7.13
C GLY A 206 -4.64 -38.49 7.36
N ARG A 207 -3.80 -37.58 6.83
CA ARG A 207 -2.35 -37.58 7.02
C ARG A 207 -1.95 -36.64 8.17
N PRO A 208 -0.85 -36.92 8.89
CA PRO A 208 -0.35 -36.05 9.94
C PRO A 208 -0.10 -34.63 9.44
N GLU A 209 -0.27 -33.65 10.34
CA GLU A 209 0.07 -32.24 10.11
C GLU A 209 1.50 -32.12 9.56
N GLY A 210 1.70 -31.42 8.44
CA GLY A 210 3.00 -31.27 7.80
C GLY A 210 3.32 -32.21 6.63
N GLN A 211 2.50 -33.23 6.34
CA GLN A 211 2.67 -34.13 5.18
C GLN A 211 1.69 -33.78 4.05
N CYS A 212 1.67 -32.57 3.59
CA CYS A 212 0.83 -32.13 2.50
C CYS A 212 1.49 -32.40 1.14
N ASN A 213 0.86 -33.18 0.28
CA ASN A 213 1.13 -33.13 -1.16
C ASN A 213 0.45 -31.83 -1.65
N GLY A 214 1.15 -30.69 -1.65
CA GLY A 214 0.58 -29.39 -1.95
C GLY A 214 -0.28 -29.42 -3.21
N ARG A 215 -1.60 -29.28 -3.05
CA ARG A 215 -2.55 -29.26 -4.14
C ARG A 215 -3.11 -27.86 -4.30
N ILE A 216 -2.93 -27.31 -5.47
CA ILE A 216 -3.48 -26.03 -5.88
C ILE A 216 -4.72 -26.31 -6.70
N VAL A 217 -5.81 -25.62 -6.39
CA VAL A 217 -7.05 -25.73 -7.16
C VAL A 217 -7.41 -24.34 -7.66
N ILE A 218 -7.79 -24.26 -8.93
CA ILE A 218 -8.29 -23.04 -9.58
C ILE A 218 -9.63 -23.38 -10.21
N CYS A 219 -10.64 -22.56 -9.96
CA CYS A 219 -11.98 -22.73 -10.49
C CYS A 219 -12.25 -21.76 -11.64
N ALA A 220 -13.11 -22.17 -12.57
CA ALA A 220 -13.63 -21.30 -13.63
C ALA A 220 -15.08 -21.68 -13.95
N GLY A 221 -15.90 -20.68 -14.32
CA GLY A 221 -17.12 -20.94 -15.07
C GLY A 221 -16.80 -21.54 -16.43
N TYR A 222 -17.72 -22.31 -17.00
CA TYR A 222 -17.51 -22.98 -18.29
C TYR A 222 -17.21 -21.99 -19.43
N GLU A 223 -17.75 -20.79 -19.35
CA GLU A 223 -17.51 -19.73 -20.34
C GLU A 223 -16.10 -19.15 -20.32
N LYS A 224 -15.35 -19.41 -19.23
CA LYS A 224 -13.97 -18.93 -19.00
C LYS A 224 -12.96 -20.08 -18.90
N GLU A 225 -13.38 -21.30 -19.21
CA GLU A 225 -12.57 -22.51 -19.06
C GLU A 225 -11.40 -22.55 -20.05
N GLU A 226 -11.63 -22.19 -21.32
CA GLU A 226 -10.68 -22.41 -22.43
C GLU A 226 -9.31 -21.78 -22.13
N ARG A 227 -9.27 -20.50 -21.81
CA ARG A 227 -8.02 -19.80 -21.52
C ARG A 227 -7.33 -20.31 -20.24
N LEU A 228 -8.11 -20.72 -19.22
CA LEU A 228 -7.53 -21.34 -18.02
C LEU A 228 -6.90 -22.69 -18.36
N LYS A 229 -7.57 -23.51 -19.16
CA LYS A 229 -7.07 -24.80 -19.62
C LYS A 229 -5.75 -24.65 -20.38
N GLU A 230 -5.70 -23.75 -21.38
CA GLU A 230 -4.48 -23.43 -22.12
C GLU A 230 -3.32 -23.05 -21.19
N ALA A 231 -3.54 -22.15 -20.24
CA ALA A 231 -2.51 -21.73 -19.31
C ALA A 231 -2.03 -22.87 -18.39
N VAL A 232 -2.93 -23.77 -17.98
CA VAL A 232 -2.57 -24.96 -17.20
C VAL A 232 -1.73 -25.93 -18.03
N GLU A 233 -2.13 -26.23 -19.26
CA GLU A 233 -1.47 -27.16 -20.17
C GLU A 233 -0.06 -26.69 -20.59
N LEU A 234 0.15 -25.36 -20.68
CA LEU A 234 1.47 -24.78 -20.94
C LEU A 234 2.43 -24.86 -19.73
N ILE A 235 1.88 -25.03 -18.53
CA ILE A 235 2.68 -25.07 -17.30
C ILE A 235 2.95 -26.52 -16.87
N THR A 236 1.99 -27.41 -17.03
CA THR A 236 2.10 -28.81 -16.62
C THR A 236 1.13 -29.71 -17.38
N ASP A 237 1.59 -30.92 -17.72
CA ASP A 237 0.78 -32.03 -18.24
C ASP A 237 0.16 -32.90 -17.12
N HIS A 238 0.50 -32.59 -15.85
CA HIS A 238 0.04 -33.32 -14.67
C HIS A 238 -0.98 -32.50 -13.87
N TYR A 239 -2.23 -32.56 -14.29
CA TYR A 239 -3.34 -31.92 -13.58
C TYR A 239 -4.58 -32.84 -13.56
N CYS A 240 -5.51 -32.56 -12.64
CA CYS A 240 -6.81 -33.23 -12.58
C CYS A 240 -7.92 -32.23 -12.87
N VAL A 241 -8.95 -32.66 -13.57
CA VAL A 241 -10.13 -31.86 -13.88
C VAL A 241 -11.34 -32.45 -13.16
N GLU A 242 -12.04 -31.61 -12.39
CA GLU A 242 -13.32 -31.95 -11.77
C GLU A 242 -14.41 -31.04 -12.36
N ARG A 243 -15.42 -31.61 -12.98
CA ARG A 243 -16.56 -30.88 -13.54
C ARG A 243 -17.72 -30.85 -12.53
N CYS A 244 -18.10 -29.65 -12.11
CA CYS A 244 -19.24 -29.40 -11.23
C CYS A 244 -20.42 -28.88 -12.07
N ARG A 245 -21.60 -28.72 -11.44
CA ARG A 245 -22.81 -28.27 -12.14
C ARG A 245 -22.62 -26.93 -12.90
N THR A 246 -21.89 -25.97 -12.33
CA THR A 246 -21.76 -24.60 -12.85
C THR A 246 -20.33 -24.18 -13.13
N ALA A 247 -19.34 -25.04 -12.82
CA ALA A 247 -17.93 -24.67 -12.89
C ALA A 247 -17.05 -25.91 -13.13
N VAL A 248 -15.84 -25.65 -13.58
CA VAL A 248 -14.75 -26.62 -13.71
C VAL A 248 -13.63 -26.26 -12.75
N LYS A 249 -13.01 -27.27 -12.13
CA LYS A 249 -11.86 -27.11 -11.23
C LYS A 249 -10.65 -27.81 -11.85
N TYR A 250 -9.56 -27.09 -11.92
CA TYR A 250 -8.24 -27.58 -12.29
C TYR A 250 -7.39 -27.72 -11.05
N ALA A 251 -6.92 -28.93 -10.78
CA ALA A 251 -6.11 -29.25 -9.62
C ALA A 251 -4.70 -29.67 -10.03
N LEU A 252 -3.70 -28.90 -9.61
CA LEU A 252 -2.29 -29.14 -9.85
C LEU A 252 -1.63 -29.64 -8.56
N ASN A 253 -0.83 -30.71 -8.65
CA ASN A 253 -0.11 -31.26 -7.51
C ASN A 253 1.35 -30.82 -7.59
N SER A 254 1.69 -29.76 -6.87
CA SER A 254 3.05 -29.24 -6.73
C SER A 254 3.21 -28.59 -5.37
N LEU A 255 3.95 -29.22 -4.48
CA LEU A 255 4.25 -28.65 -3.16
C LEU A 255 5.01 -27.32 -3.29
N LEU A 256 5.98 -27.29 -4.20
CA LEU A 256 6.82 -26.12 -4.45
C LEU A 256 5.99 -24.91 -4.90
N LEU A 257 5.12 -25.08 -5.90
CA LEU A 257 4.23 -24.02 -6.38
C LEU A 257 3.22 -23.62 -5.29
N CYS A 258 2.73 -24.56 -4.51
CA CYS A 258 1.82 -24.32 -3.40
C CYS A 258 2.46 -23.42 -2.32
N GLU A 259 3.68 -23.76 -1.90
CA GLU A 259 4.43 -22.99 -0.91
C GLU A 259 4.76 -21.59 -1.44
N TRP A 260 5.24 -21.51 -2.68
CA TRP A 260 5.55 -20.24 -3.33
C TRP A 260 4.32 -19.33 -3.44
N LEU A 261 3.16 -19.86 -3.82
CA LEU A 261 1.91 -19.08 -3.88
C LEU A 261 1.48 -18.60 -2.48
N LYS A 262 1.53 -19.46 -1.46
CA LYS A 262 1.18 -19.09 -0.09
C LYS A 262 2.10 -18.00 0.47
N GLU A 263 3.39 -18.11 0.26
CA GLU A 263 4.38 -17.17 0.76
C GLU A 263 4.23 -15.79 0.10
N ASN A 264 4.13 -15.78 -1.22
CA ASN A 264 4.12 -14.53 -1.98
C ASN A 264 2.74 -13.86 -2.05
N PHE A 265 1.68 -14.63 -2.21
CA PHE A 265 0.33 -14.10 -2.44
C PHE A 265 -0.65 -14.36 -1.28
N GLY A 266 -0.21 -15.03 -0.24
CA GLY A 266 -1.03 -15.29 0.95
C GLY A 266 -1.95 -16.50 0.82
N LYS A 267 -2.79 -16.72 1.84
CA LYS A 267 -3.72 -17.84 1.95
C LYS A 267 -5.10 -17.32 2.35
N TYR A 268 -6.15 -18.02 1.94
CA TYR A 268 -7.56 -17.63 2.12
C TYR A 268 -7.91 -16.29 1.47
N ALA A 269 -9.18 -16.04 1.23
CA ALA A 269 -9.63 -14.82 0.54
C ALA A 269 -9.16 -13.53 1.24
N HIS A 270 -9.23 -13.48 2.58
CA HIS A 270 -8.83 -12.31 3.36
C HIS A 270 -7.32 -12.12 3.50
N GLY A 271 -6.52 -13.18 3.34
CA GLY A 271 -5.07 -13.13 3.45
C GLY A 271 -4.34 -12.97 2.12
N LYS A 272 -5.05 -12.92 0.99
CA LYS A 272 -4.43 -12.72 -0.33
C LYS A 272 -3.86 -11.30 -0.45
N LYS A 273 -2.73 -11.19 -1.18
CA LYS A 273 -1.99 -9.93 -1.38
C LYS A 273 -1.26 -9.95 -2.72
N ILE A 274 -0.79 -8.80 -3.17
CA ILE A 274 0.18 -8.68 -4.27
C ILE A 274 1.55 -8.37 -3.64
N PRO A 275 2.60 -9.17 -3.89
CA PRO A 275 3.93 -8.88 -3.38
C PRO A 275 4.58 -7.70 -4.10
N ALA A 276 5.48 -6.99 -3.43
CA ALA A 276 6.08 -5.76 -3.94
C ALA A 276 6.85 -5.95 -5.26
N TRP A 277 7.54 -7.08 -5.42
CA TRP A 277 8.27 -7.39 -6.65
C TRP A 277 7.36 -7.46 -7.89
N ALA A 278 6.07 -7.73 -7.70
CA ALA A 278 5.12 -7.82 -8.81
C ALA A 278 4.91 -6.48 -9.53
N PHE A 279 5.12 -5.35 -8.85
CA PHE A 279 4.93 -4.03 -9.46
C PHE A 279 6.04 -3.65 -10.45
N SER A 280 7.20 -4.30 -10.37
CA SER A 280 8.38 -4.05 -11.21
C SER A 280 8.71 -5.18 -12.20
N MET A 281 7.88 -6.23 -12.28
CA MET A 281 7.98 -7.27 -13.32
C MET A 281 7.87 -6.66 -14.73
N PRO A 282 8.28 -7.40 -15.78
CA PRO A 282 7.97 -7.05 -17.16
C PRO A 282 6.50 -6.68 -17.35
N GLU A 283 6.22 -5.68 -18.14
CA GLU A 283 4.84 -5.17 -18.33
C GLU A 283 3.88 -6.26 -18.81
N SER A 284 4.32 -7.12 -19.73
CA SER A 284 3.50 -8.22 -20.24
C SER A 284 3.08 -9.20 -19.13
N TRP A 285 3.99 -9.51 -18.19
CA TRP A 285 3.69 -10.37 -17.05
C TRP A 285 2.70 -9.73 -16.06
N ARG A 286 2.87 -8.40 -15.81
CA ARG A 286 1.93 -7.64 -14.98
C ARG A 286 0.54 -7.59 -15.61
N ARG A 287 0.47 -7.40 -16.93
CA ARG A 287 -0.79 -7.43 -17.68
C ARG A 287 -1.45 -8.79 -17.62
N ALA A 288 -0.68 -9.86 -17.84
CA ALA A 288 -1.17 -11.23 -17.76
C ALA A 288 -1.71 -11.57 -16.37
N MET A 289 -0.99 -11.21 -15.30
CA MET A 289 -1.46 -11.41 -13.93
C MET A 289 -2.74 -10.63 -13.63
N LEU A 290 -2.81 -9.34 -14.01
CA LEU A 290 -4.03 -8.55 -13.84
C LEU A 290 -5.20 -9.13 -14.64
N GLN A 291 -4.95 -9.59 -15.88
CA GLN A 291 -5.98 -10.24 -16.70
C GLN A 291 -6.52 -11.50 -16.04
N GLY A 292 -5.64 -12.34 -15.47
CA GLY A 292 -6.06 -13.53 -14.72
C GLY A 292 -6.99 -13.19 -13.55
N VAL A 293 -6.70 -12.10 -12.79
CA VAL A 293 -7.60 -11.63 -11.73
C VAL A 293 -8.91 -11.09 -12.29
N LEU A 294 -8.88 -10.38 -13.42
CA LEU A 294 -10.09 -9.86 -14.09
C LEU A 294 -10.98 -11.01 -14.63
N ASP A 295 -10.38 -12.06 -15.14
CA ASP A 295 -11.10 -13.22 -15.65
C ASP A 295 -11.72 -14.09 -14.54
N SER A 296 -11.25 -13.93 -13.28
CA SER A 296 -11.84 -14.58 -12.11
C SER A 296 -12.86 -13.66 -11.43
N ASP A 297 -12.38 -12.71 -10.61
CA ASP A 297 -13.20 -11.84 -9.76
C ASP A 297 -13.55 -10.49 -10.41
N GLY A 298 -13.13 -10.27 -11.65
CA GLY A 298 -13.35 -9.02 -12.35
C GLY A 298 -14.78 -8.88 -12.89
N HIS A 299 -15.32 -7.66 -12.76
CA HIS A 299 -16.55 -7.24 -13.42
C HIS A 299 -16.27 -6.09 -14.37
N GLN A 300 -16.57 -6.27 -15.65
CA GLN A 300 -16.45 -5.24 -16.67
C GLN A 300 -17.71 -4.34 -16.64
N CYS A 301 -17.56 -3.11 -16.15
CA CYS A 301 -18.66 -2.14 -16.08
C CYS A 301 -18.90 -1.40 -17.41
N SER A 302 -17.84 -1.27 -18.23
CA SER A 302 -17.86 -0.70 -19.58
C SER A 302 -16.59 -1.12 -20.32
N GLU A 303 -16.45 -0.77 -21.60
CA GLU A 303 -15.23 -1.05 -22.40
C GLU A 303 -13.93 -0.58 -21.75
N THR A 304 -14.00 0.45 -20.92
CA THR A 304 -12.81 1.08 -20.31
C THR A 304 -12.78 0.99 -18.79
N ARG A 305 -13.78 0.31 -18.18
CA ARG A 305 -13.92 0.31 -16.71
C ARG A 305 -14.14 -1.09 -16.17
N PHE A 306 -13.29 -1.48 -15.25
CA PHE A 306 -13.31 -2.77 -14.58
C PHE A 306 -13.40 -2.57 -13.07
N ARG A 307 -13.99 -3.53 -12.37
CA ARG A 307 -14.04 -3.59 -10.90
C ARG A 307 -13.61 -4.96 -10.44
N ILE A 308 -12.87 -5.01 -9.33
CA ILE A 308 -12.51 -6.23 -8.62
C ILE A 308 -12.90 -6.03 -7.16
N THR A 309 -13.72 -6.92 -6.63
CA THR A 309 -14.17 -6.89 -5.22
C THR A 309 -13.49 -7.98 -4.44
N THR A 310 -13.00 -7.67 -3.25
CA THR A 310 -12.29 -8.60 -2.37
C THR A 310 -12.55 -8.27 -0.90
N VAL A 311 -12.39 -9.26 -0.03
CA VAL A 311 -12.40 -9.07 1.44
C VAL A 311 -10.98 -8.80 2.00
N SER A 312 -9.96 -8.78 1.15
CA SER A 312 -8.59 -8.48 1.54
C SER A 312 -8.22 -7.03 1.27
N ARG A 313 -7.96 -6.29 2.35
CA ARG A 313 -7.46 -4.91 2.28
C ARG A 313 -6.06 -4.86 1.65
N HIS A 314 -5.20 -5.84 1.92
CA HIS A 314 -3.88 -5.95 1.30
C HIS A 314 -3.97 -6.18 -0.21
N LEU A 315 -4.89 -7.04 -0.64
CA LEU A 315 -5.07 -7.33 -2.06
C LEU A 315 -5.59 -6.12 -2.83
N VAL A 316 -6.59 -5.40 -2.30
CA VAL A 316 -7.15 -4.24 -3.01
C VAL A 316 -6.12 -3.12 -3.21
N HIS A 317 -5.27 -2.84 -2.21
CA HIS A 317 -4.19 -1.87 -2.34
C HIS A 317 -3.09 -2.36 -3.29
N GLY A 318 -2.78 -3.65 -3.28
CA GLY A 318 -1.86 -4.26 -4.23
C GLY A 318 -2.36 -4.17 -5.68
N LEU A 319 -3.64 -4.50 -5.92
CA LEU A 319 -4.27 -4.38 -7.25
C LEU A 319 -4.34 -2.92 -7.72
N ARG A 320 -4.55 -1.96 -6.80
CA ARG A 320 -4.46 -0.54 -7.10
C ARG A 320 -3.10 -0.20 -7.70
N LEU A 321 -2.00 -0.54 -7.01
CA LEU A 321 -0.65 -0.21 -7.47
C LEU A 321 -0.26 -0.99 -8.73
N LEU A 322 -0.70 -2.24 -8.87
CA LEU A 322 -0.53 -2.99 -10.11
C LEU A 322 -1.21 -2.29 -11.28
N GLY A 323 -2.44 -1.81 -11.10
CA GLY A 323 -3.16 -1.03 -12.10
C GLY A 323 -2.45 0.30 -12.43
N GLU A 324 -1.97 1.04 -11.41
CA GLU A 324 -1.19 2.28 -11.61
C GLU A 324 0.06 2.03 -12.44
N SER A 325 0.81 0.96 -12.15
CA SER A 325 2.02 0.57 -12.88
C SER A 325 1.77 0.20 -14.33
N LEU A 326 0.53 -0.15 -14.68
CA LEU A 326 0.07 -0.49 -16.03
C LEU A 326 -0.64 0.65 -16.75
N GLY A 327 -0.73 1.81 -16.13
CA GLY A 327 -1.32 2.98 -16.75
C GLY A 327 -2.82 3.17 -16.52
N TYR A 328 -3.48 2.34 -15.71
CA TYR A 328 -4.86 2.58 -15.32
C TYR A 328 -4.97 3.76 -14.34
N SER A 329 -6.10 4.45 -14.38
CA SER A 329 -6.52 5.30 -13.26
C SER A 329 -7.29 4.46 -12.25
N THR A 330 -6.93 4.54 -10.99
CA THR A 330 -7.48 3.65 -9.96
C THR A 330 -8.29 4.36 -8.91
N THR A 331 -9.29 3.70 -8.38
CA THR A 331 -10.08 4.18 -7.22
C THR A 331 -10.41 3.00 -6.32
N VAL A 332 -10.19 3.16 -5.03
CA VAL A 332 -10.55 2.15 -4.03
C VAL A 332 -11.84 2.57 -3.33
N TYR A 333 -12.70 1.60 -3.06
CA TYR A 333 -13.94 1.72 -2.29
C TYR A 333 -13.86 0.78 -1.10
N HIS A 334 -14.43 1.16 0.00
CA HIS A 334 -14.63 0.35 1.18
C HIS A 334 -16.12 0.35 1.53
N ALA A 335 -16.66 -0.81 1.81
CA ALA A 335 -18.01 -1.01 2.29
C ALA A 335 -17.95 -1.82 3.59
N GLU A 336 -18.39 -1.20 4.68
CA GLU A 336 -18.65 -1.89 5.95
C GLU A 336 -19.82 -2.83 5.75
N MET A 337 -19.64 -4.08 6.13
CA MET A 337 -20.66 -5.12 5.98
C MET A 337 -21.09 -5.61 7.36
N PRO A 338 -22.35 -6.06 7.52
CA PRO A 338 -22.77 -6.71 8.75
C PRO A 338 -21.91 -7.96 9.03
N ASP A 339 -21.55 -8.21 10.29
CA ASP A 339 -20.74 -9.37 10.68
C ASP A 339 -21.35 -10.71 10.24
N ILE A 340 -22.68 -10.75 10.11
CA ILE A 340 -23.44 -11.95 9.79
C ILE A 340 -24.43 -11.65 8.68
N CYS A 341 -24.51 -12.54 7.68
CA CYS A 341 -25.55 -12.54 6.66
C CYS A 341 -26.11 -13.95 6.42
N VAL A 342 -27.26 -14.04 5.76
CA VAL A 342 -27.86 -15.31 5.35
C VAL A 342 -27.72 -15.46 3.83
N ILE A 343 -27.01 -16.49 3.38
CA ILE A 343 -26.85 -16.85 1.98
C ILE A 343 -27.46 -18.24 1.77
N GLU A 344 -28.42 -18.34 0.87
CA GLU A 344 -29.13 -19.61 0.58
C GLU A 344 -29.63 -20.35 1.82
N GLY A 345 -30.15 -19.59 2.81
CA GLY A 345 -30.66 -20.14 4.08
C GLY A 345 -29.59 -20.54 5.10
N ARG A 346 -28.31 -20.28 4.83
CA ARG A 346 -27.18 -20.55 5.73
C ARG A 346 -26.67 -19.25 6.33
N THR A 347 -26.53 -19.22 7.65
CA THR A 347 -25.85 -18.11 8.34
C THR A 347 -24.35 -18.20 8.09
N VAL A 348 -23.78 -17.12 7.56
CA VAL A 348 -22.34 -17.02 7.26
C VAL A 348 -21.78 -15.74 7.89
N ASN A 349 -20.56 -15.85 8.41
CA ASN A 349 -19.79 -14.69 8.85
C ASN A 349 -19.35 -13.89 7.64
N GLN A 350 -19.61 -12.59 7.66
CA GLN A 350 -19.26 -11.66 6.60
C GLN A 350 -18.10 -10.77 7.05
N ARG A 351 -17.34 -10.27 6.11
CA ARG A 351 -16.25 -9.32 6.32
C ARG A 351 -16.49 -8.09 5.47
N ASP A 352 -15.90 -6.97 5.86
CA ASP A 352 -15.86 -5.78 5.04
C ASP A 352 -15.40 -6.09 3.62
N GLN A 353 -15.99 -5.38 2.68
CA GLN A 353 -15.67 -5.50 1.27
C GLN A 353 -14.87 -4.29 0.78
N TYR A 354 -13.85 -4.59 0.02
CA TYR A 354 -13.02 -3.62 -0.68
C TYR A 354 -13.18 -3.82 -2.18
N CYS A 355 -13.29 -2.73 -2.92
CA CYS A 355 -13.37 -2.79 -4.36
C CYS A 355 -12.33 -1.84 -4.97
N VAL A 356 -11.53 -2.33 -5.90
CA VAL A 356 -10.72 -1.49 -6.78
C VAL A 356 -11.40 -1.32 -8.13
N GLN A 357 -11.56 -0.08 -8.55
CA GLN A 357 -11.98 0.27 -9.89
C GLN A 357 -10.75 0.66 -10.71
N LEU A 358 -10.59 0.02 -11.85
CA LEU A 358 -9.56 0.28 -12.84
C LEU A 358 -10.22 0.92 -14.06
N VAL A 359 -9.68 2.06 -14.49
CA VAL A 359 -10.20 2.79 -15.65
C VAL A 359 -9.07 2.99 -16.64
N ILE A 360 -9.28 2.55 -17.89
CA ILE A 360 -8.38 2.91 -19.00
C ILE A 360 -8.57 4.40 -19.24
N PRO A 361 -7.58 5.25 -18.95
CA PRO A 361 -7.76 6.68 -19.04
C PRO A 361 -7.79 7.14 -20.50
N SER A 362 -8.68 8.04 -20.84
CA SER A 362 -8.52 8.81 -22.06
C SER A 362 -7.24 9.65 -21.98
N LYS A 363 -6.62 10.00 -23.11
CA LYS A 363 -5.42 10.87 -23.16
C LYS A 363 -5.56 12.19 -22.38
N ARG A 364 -6.75 12.54 -21.91
CA ARG A 364 -7.09 13.80 -21.22
C ARG A 364 -7.37 13.67 -19.73
N SER A 365 -7.55 12.46 -19.21
CA SER A 365 -8.12 12.26 -17.85
C SER A 365 -7.11 11.82 -16.78
N ARG A 366 -5.90 11.36 -17.17
CA ARG A 366 -4.88 10.95 -16.21
C ARG A 366 -3.86 12.05 -16.00
N LEU A 367 -3.72 12.50 -14.77
CA LEU A 367 -2.65 13.38 -14.35
C LEU A 367 -1.48 12.51 -13.91
N THR A 368 -0.46 12.36 -14.76
CA THR A 368 0.79 11.68 -14.42
C THR A 368 1.96 12.62 -14.63
N ASP A 369 2.92 12.57 -13.73
CA ASP A 369 4.14 13.33 -13.84
C ASP A 369 5.28 12.56 -13.15
N GLY A 370 6.24 12.07 -13.94
CA GLY A 370 7.30 11.21 -13.48
C GLY A 370 6.75 9.91 -12.88
N PRO A 371 7.26 9.48 -11.70
CA PRO A 371 6.87 8.23 -11.06
C PRO A 371 5.54 8.30 -10.31
N HIS A 372 4.70 9.32 -10.55
CA HIS A 372 3.47 9.55 -9.80
C HIS A 372 2.26 9.75 -10.69
N SER A 373 1.13 9.22 -10.23
CA SER A 373 -0.22 9.57 -10.65
C SER A 373 -0.84 10.49 -9.59
N TRP A 374 -1.58 11.50 -10.02
CA TRP A 374 -2.10 12.55 -9.15
C TRP A 374 -3.61 12.46 -9.02
N TYR A 375 -4.11 12.44 -7.77
CA TYR A 375 -5.52 12.32 -7.46
C TYR A 375 -5.98 13.45 -6.54
N ARG A 376 -7.20 13.95 -6.78
CA ARG A 376 -7.72 15.08 -6.03
C ARG A 376 -8.22 14.69 -4.64
N VAL A 377 -7.75 15.42 -3.63
CA VAL A 377 -8.36 15.46 -2.30
C VAL A 377 -9.62 16.31 -2.38
N ARG A 378 -10.76 15.76 -2.02
CA ARG A 378 -12.05 16.42 -2.09
C ARG A 378 -12.37 17.21 -0.84
N ARG A 379 -11.96 16.67 0.31
CA ARG A 379 -12.28 17.22 1.63
C ARG A 379 -11.32 16.71 2.69
N VAL A 380 -10.98 17.56 3.64
CA VAL A 380 -10.31 17.21 4.90
C VAL A 380 -11.32 17.26 6.04
N ILE A 381 -11.43 16.17 6.81
CA ILE A 381 -12.43 16.01 7.86
C ILE A 381 -11.73 15.73 9.20
N PRO A 382 -11.83 16.60 10.21
CA PRO A 382 -11.35 16.29 11.56
C PRO A 382 -12.16 15.14 12.18
N THR A 383 -11.47 14.15 12.77
CA THR A 383 -12.16 13.01 13.42
C THR A 383 -12.69 13.35 14.81
N ARG A 384 -12.17 14.40 15.46
CA ARG A 384 -12.45 14.78 16.86
C ARG A 384 -12.09 13.67 17.88
N GLN A 385 -11.29 12.70 17.47
CA GLN A 385 -10.82 11.61 18.30
C GLN A 385 -9.30 11.66 18.42
N THR A 386 -8.80 11.26 19.57
CA THR A 386 -7.38 10.97 19.78
C THR A 386 -7.18 9.47 19.76
N LYS A 387 -6.15 9.00 19.04
CA LYS A 387 -5.82 7.60 18.85
C LYS A 387 -4.34 7.36 19.09
N LEU A 388 -3.97 6.12 19.33
CA LEU A 388 -2.58 5.70 19.21
C LEU A 388 -2.17 5.82 17.74
N VAL A 389 -1.09 6.55 17.48
CA VAL A 389 -0.61 6.85 16.13
C VAL A 389 0.88 6.55 16.02
N TYR A 390 1.32 6.10 14.86
CA TYR A 390 2.66 5.60 14.59
C TYR A 390 3.37 6.43 13.52
N ASN A 391 4.68 6.51 13.61
CA ASN A 391 5.53 7.13 12.59
C ASN A 391 6.77 6.30 12.34
N LEU A 392 7.34 6.49 11.15
CA LEU A 392 8.56 5.85 10.69
C LEU A 392 9.59 6.92 10.34
N THR A 393 10.86 6.64 10.57
CA THR A 393 11.97 7.41 10.00
C THR A 393 12.63 6.58 8.91
N VAL A 394 12.81 7.17 7.73
CA VAL A 394 13.31 6.49 6.53
C VAL A 394 14.58 7.19 6.05
N GLU A 395 15.62 6.40 5.79
CA GLU A 395 16.92 6.92 5.34
C GLU A 395 16.83 7.65 3.99
N GLU A 396 17.69 8.62 3.76
CA GLU A 396 17.88 9.41 2.54
C GLU A 396 16.64 10.20 2.07
N ASP A 397 15.58 9.50 1.66
CA ASP A 397 14.43 10.10 0.98
C ASP A 397 13.39 10.70 1.94
N ASN A 398 13.49 10.43 3.22
CA ASN A 398 12.57 10.94 4.26
C ASN A 398 11.09 10.80 3.91
N SER A 399 10.70 9.69 3.29
CA SER A 399 9.33 9.47 2.82
C SER A 399 8.98 7.99 2.71
N TYR A 400 7.69 7.69 2.70
CA TYR A 400 7.18 6.34 2.44
C TYR A 400 5.79 6.37 1.81
N VAL A 401 5.25 5.19 1.49
CA VAL A 401 3.92 5.05 0.87
C VAL A 401 2.97 4.42 1.88
N ALA A 402 2.00 5.21 2.34
CA ALA A 402 0.92 4.78 3.22
C ALA A 402 -0.38 4.67 2.42
N GLU A 403 -1.01 3.47 2.42
CA GLU A 403 -2.26 3.18 1.70
C GLU A 403 -2.24 3.61 0.21
N GLY A 404 -1.06 3.50 -0.41
CA GLY A 404 -0.83 3.88 -1.79
C GLY A 404 -0.65 5.38 -2.01
N ILE A 405 -0.50 6.18 -0.97
CA ILE A 405 -0.29 7.63 -1.03
C ILE A 405 1.11 7.94 -0.53
N VAL A 406 1.82 8.83 -1.21
CA VAL A 406 3.17 9.25 -0.86
C VAL A 406 3.13 10.27 0.27
N VAL A 407 3.84 9.97 1.37
CA VAL A 407 3.88 10.77 2.59
C VAL A 407 5.32 10.99 3.06
N HIS A 408 5.55 12.05 3.83
CA HIS A 408 6.84 12.34 4.44
C HIS A 408 6.96 11.64 5.79
N ASN A 409 8.18 11.27 6.19
CA ASN A 409 8.45 10.85 7.56
C ASN A 409 8.68 12.06 8.48
N CYS A 410 8.80 11.81 9.78
CA CYS A 410 9.27 12.81 10.71
C CYS A 410 10.80 12.90 10.68
N GLN A 411 11.34 14.08 10.46
CA GLN A 411 12.79 14.31 10.56
C GLN A 411 13.27 14.36 12.03
N ASP A 412 12.36 14.58 12.97
CA ASP A 412 12.69 14.93 14.36
C ASP A 412 13.26 13.78 15.21
N LEU A 413 13.04 12.51 14.81
CA LEU A 413 13.59 11.36 15.53
C LEU A 413 15.05 11.03 15.17
N SER A 414 15.60 11.60 14.10
CA SER A 414 16.93 11.23 13.59
C SER A 414 18.05 12.20 13.92
N ILE A 415 17.77 13.39 14.44
CA ILE A 415 18.76 14.49 14.52
C ILE A 415 19.17 14.84 15.95
N ALA A 416 18.36 14.55 16.96
CA ALA A 416 18.71 14.81 18.37
C ALA A 416 19.57 13.66 18.93
N GLY A 417 20.87 13.69 18.63
CA GLY A 417 21.87 12.78 19.20
C GLY A 417 22.55 11.92 18.13
N LYS A 418 23.87 11.75 18.25
CA LYS A 418 24.82 10.98 17.41
C LYS A 418 24.19 9.78 16.66
N ARG A 419 23.36 9.99 15.65
CA ARG A 419 22.75 8.97 14.74
C ARG A 419 22.42 7.59 15.37
N SER A 420 22.27 7.51 16.68
CA SER A 420 22.04 6.28 17.43
C SER A 420 20.54 5.93 17.59
N GLY A 421 19.65 6.65 16.90
CA GLY A 421 18.22 6.35 16.94
C GLY A 421 17.62 6.41 18.36
N LEU A 422 16.63 5.57 18.61
CA LEU A 422 16.02 5.40 19.94
C LEU A 422 16.91 4.64 20.95
N ASP A 423 18.02 4.03 20.49
CA ASP A 423 19.01 3.33 21.34
C ASP A 423 20.08 4.25 21.95
N GLY A 424 20.00 5.55 21.66
CA GLY A 424 20.86 6.53 22.33
C GLY A 424 20.50 6.66 23.82
N SER A 425 21.51 6.78 24.69
CA SER A 425 21.34 6.87 26.15
C SER A 425 20.37 7.97 26.65
N ARG A 426 19.89 8.87 25.76
CA ARG A 426 18.91 9.92 26.04
C ARG A 426 17.53 9.65 25.40
N SER A 427 17.41 8.74 24.44
CA SER A 427 16.13 8.33 23.87
C SER A 427 15.55 7.08 24.57
N GLY A 428 16.33 6.37 25.40
CA GLY A 428 15.86 5.28 26.26
C GLY A 428 14.81 5.71 27.29
N LEU A 429 14.70 7.01 27.59
CA LEU A 429 13.65 7.59 28.46
C LEU A 429 12.22 7.57 27.84
N PHE A 430 12.07 7.17 26.60
CA PHE A 430 10.76 7.03 25.96
C PHE A 430 10.07 5.68 26.19
N PHE A 431 10.74 4.72 26.84
CA PHE A 431 10.27 3.35 27.02
C PHE A 431 10.15 2.92 28.50
N GLU A 432 10.36 3.81 29.46
CA GLU A 432 9.93 3.67 30.84
C GLU A 432 8.64 4.52 31.06
#